data_1c55ecbf79b8e571972ba30b96161023
#
_entry.id   1c55ecbf79b8e571972ba30b96161023
#
_cell.length_a   1.000
_cell.length_b   1.000
_cell.length_c   1.000
_cell.angle_alpha   90.00
_cell.angle_beta   90.00
_cell.angle_gamma   90.00
#
_symmetry.space_group_name_H-M   'P 1'
#
loop_
_entity.id
_entity.type
_entity.pdbx_description
1 polymer ?
#
loop_
_entity_poly.entity_id
_entity_poly.type
_entity_poly.pdbx_seq_one_letter_code
_entity_poly.pdbx_strand_id
1 'polypeptide(L)'
;TKQEGQINAMSAVLSGVPITGVQLMPTNGLQRDGTGVSVSGIARSSQARVEVRQSGRLVFSTLVPAGPFTLDDVPVVRNNVDLDVTVVESDGSSSHFIVPASAVRARKLGRPQGLTMSVGQVRNIDSDYSDPLVANVSDGWRITPWMNVLASGAVAEKYQAAGGSAEFMLSDIWGITTTAAASKEQFGDSNSGLKTELQSDLTLSEHVSLSASATHFSTGYRELADAMDDDFQPNDNTYSGNVSFASDIAGTFSAGFNYNQSANYEDSRYLLLSWGK
;
A
#
# COMPACT_ATOMS: atom_id res chain seq x y z
N THR A 1 3.06 -21.09 -12.39
CA THR A 1 2.57 -20.14 -13.41
C THR A 1 3.54 -19.01 -13.50
N LYS A 2 4.07 -18.78 -14.69
CA LYS A 2 4.97 -17.68 -15.00
C LYS A 2 4.15 -16.40 -14.93
N GLN A 3 4.27 -15.62 -13.86
CA GLN A 3 3.71 -14.29 -13.79
C GLN A 3 4.86 -13.30 -13.95
N GLU A 4 4.84 -12.54 -15.03
CA GLU A 4 5.62 -11.31 -15.14
C GLU A 4 4.90 -10.26 -14.29
N GLY A 5 5.50 -9.85 -13.19
CA GLY A 5 4.92 -8.88 -12.30
C GLY A 5 5.86 -8.61 -11.11
N GLN A 6 5.69 -7.46 -10.51
CA GLN A 6 6.33 -7.15 -9.24
C GLN A 6 5.89 -8.19 -8.20
N ILE A 7 6.82 -8.66 -7.38
CA ILE A 7 6.48 -9.41 -6.17
C ILE A 7 5.74 -8.45 -5.25
N ASN A 8 4.42 -8.61 -5.17
CA ASN A 8 3.56 -7.82 -4.29
C ASN A 8 3.48 -8.40 -2.87
N ALA A 9 4.50 -9.13 -2.44
CA ALA A 9 4.58 -9.54 -1.05
C ALA A 9 4.82 -8.29 -0.20
N MET A 10 3.94 -8.02 0.77
CA MET A 10 4.24 -7.04 1.79
C MET A 10 5.53 -7.49 2.50
N SER A 11 6.56 -6.71 2.39
CA SER A 11 7.86 -6.95 3.01
C SER A 11 8.33 -5.64 3.61
N ALA A 12 8.81 -5.70 4.85
CA ALA A 12 9.37 -4.53 5.51
C ALA A 12 10.76 -4.14 4.95
N VAL A 13 11.37 -5.01 4.13
CA VAL A 13 12.78 -4.89 3.72
C VAL A 13 13.01 -4.99 2.22
N LEU A 14 12.00 -5.36 1.44
CA LEU A 14 12.10 -5.47 -0.01
C LEU A 14 10.85 -4.83 -0.64
N SER A 15 10.97 -3.63 -1.12
CA SER A 15 9.89 -2.90 -1.76
C SER A 15 10.27 -2.49 -3.18
N GLY A 16 9.29 -2.57 -4.09
CA GLY A 16 9.42 -1.98 -5.43
C GLY A 16 10.39 -2.66 -6.41
N VAL A 17 11.08 -3.74 -6.02
CA VAL A 17 12.06 -4.41 -6.87
C VAL A 17 11.37 -5.42 -7.80
N PRO A 18 11.45 -5.25 -9.13
CA PRO A 18 10.92 -6.22 -10.07
C PRO A 18 11.79 -7.48 -10.08
N ILE A 19 11.19 -8.64 -9.84
CA ILE A 19 11.88 -9.92 -9.76
C ILE A 19 11.22 -10.93 -10.70
N THR A 20 12.03 -11.63 -11.48
CA THR A 20 11.59 -12.81 -12.23
C THR A 20 11.98 -14.06 -11.48
N GLY A 21 11.01 -14.84 -11.02
CA GLY A 21 11.30 -15.99 -10.19
C GLY A 21 10.07 -16.79 -9.79
N VAL A 22 10.17 -17.45 -8.65
CA VAL A 22 9.11 -18.28 -8.06
C VAL A 22 8.72 -17.69 -6.71
N GLN A 23 7.42 -17.61 -6.47
CA GLN A 23 6.86 -17.19 -5.20
C GLN A 23 5.92 -18.25 -4.64
N LEU A 24 6.07 -18.55 -3.36
CA LEU A 24 5.12 -19.29 -2.55
C LEU A 24 4.38 -18.29 -1.68
N MET A 25 3.07 -18.31 -1.73
CA MET A 25 2.22 -17.50 -0.87
C MET A 25 0.99 -18.30 -0.43
N PRO A 26 0.41 -18.03 0.73
CA PRO A 26 -0.79 -18.72 1.17
C PRO A 26 -1.94 -18.41 0.22
N THR A 27 -2.88 -19.35 0.08
CA THR A 27 -4.05 -19.20 -0.80
C THR A 27 -4.85 -17.94 -0.45
N ASN A 28 -4.85 -17.56 0.83
CA ASN A 28 -5.45 -16.31 1.31
C ASN A 28 -4.72 -15.07 0.79
N GLY A 29 -3.45 -15.14 0.48
CA GLY A 29 -2.68 -14.06 -0.14
C GLY A 29 -2.94 -13.92 -1.65
N LEU A 30 -3.62 -14.88 -2.26
CA LEU A 30 -4.16 -14.78 -3.63
C LEU A 30 -5.56 -14.16 -3.62
N GLN A 31 -6.30 -14.29 -2.56
CA GLN A 31 -7.44 -13.45 -2.25
C GLN A 31 -6.84 -12.14 -1.75
N ARG A 32 -7.04 -11.06 -2.49
CA ARG A 32 -6.67 -9.73 -2.03
C ARG A 32 -7.37 -9.51 -0.69
N ASP A 33 -6.66 -9.80 0.40
CA ASP A 33 -7.20 -9.67 1.73
C ASP A 33 -7.52 -8.21 1.99
N GLY A 34 -8.82 -7.94 2.19
CA GLY A 34 -9.32 -6.98 3.14
C GLY A 34 -8.82 -5.54 3.16
N THR A 35 -8.06 -5.09 2.16
CA THR A 35 -8.00 -3.69 1.78
C THR A 35 -9.19 -3.34 0.88
N GLY A 36 -10.13 -4.26 0.77
CA GLY A 36 -11.36 -4.10 0.07
C GLY A 36 -12.29 -3.17 0.84
N VAL A 37 -12.90 -2.27 0.10
CA VAL A 37 -13.90 -1.35 0.60
C VAL A 37 -15.25 -2.04 0.58
N SER A 38 -16.05 -1.81 1.60
CA SER A 38 -17.47 -2.15 1.56
C SER A 38 -18.21 -1.10 0.74
N VAL A 39 -18.85 -1.53 -0.34
CA VAL A 39 -19.70 -0.69 -1.20
C VAL A 39 -21.13 -1.11 -1.02
N SER A 40 -21.96 -0.22 -0.50
CA SER A 40 -23.41 -0.45 -0.31
C SER A 40 -24.23 0.37 -1.29
N GLY A 41 -25.30 -0.22 -1.81
CA GLY A 41 -26.19 0.44 -2.75
C GLY A 41 -27.55 -0.23 -2.82
N ILE A 42 -28.37 0.21 -3.75
CA ILE A 42 -29.71 -0.35 -4.02
C ILE A 42 -29.80 -0.69 -5.50
N ALA A 43 -30.16 -1.93 -5.82
CA ALA A 43 -30.53 -2.37 -7.16
C ALA A 43 -32.04 -2.48 -7.26
N ARG A 44 -32.61 -2.03 -8.37
CA ARG A 44 -34.06 -2.05 -8.61
C ARG A 44 -34.50 -3.34 -9.25
N SER A 45 -33.64 -3.93 -10.07
CA SER A 45 -33.95 -5.15 -10.82
C SER A 45 -33.14 -6.34 -10.30
N SER A 46 -33.69 -7.54 -10.48
CA SER A 46 -32.94 -8.77 -10.28
C SER A 46 -31.83 -8.87 -11.33
N GLN A 47 -30.62 -9.26 -10.91
CA GLN A 47 -29.45 -9.35 -11.77
C GLN A 47 -28.93 -7.99 -12.27
N ALA A 48 -29.06 -6.94 -11.50
CA ALA A 48 -28.37 -5.69 -11.77
C ALA A 48 -26.85 -5.90 -11.71
N ARG A 49 -26.13 -5.32 -12.66
CA ARG A 49 -24.67 -5.38 -12.71
C ARG A 49 -24.07 -4.17 -12.02
N VAL A 50 -23.32 -4.42 -10.97
CA VAL A 50 -22.55 -3.38 -10.30
C VAL A 50 -21.13 -3.37 -10.87
N GLU A 51 -20.71 -2.20 -11.37
CA GLU A 51 -19.37 -1.93 -11.85
C GLU A 51 -18.71 -0.92 -10.92
N VAL A 52 -17.53 -1.22 -10.43
CA VAL A 52 -16.73 -0.31 -9.62
C VAL A 52 -15.49 0.06 -10.41
N ARG A 53 -15.26 1.36 -10.56
CA ARG A 53 -14.13 1.92 -11.29
C ARG A 53 -13.29 2.80 -10.36
N GLN A 54 -11.99 2.83 -10.60
CA GLN A 54 -11.08 3.74 -9.94
C GLN A 54 -10.21 4.43 -10.99
N SER A 55 -10.22 5.75 -11.01
CA SER A 55 -9.55 6.54 -12.06
C SER A 55 -9.96 6.11 -13.47
N GLY A 56 -11.26 5.85 -13.70
CA GLY A 56 -11.80 5.38 -14.97
C GLY A 56 -11.55 3.90 -15.31
N ARG A 57 -10.74 3.19 -14.51
CA ARG A 57 -10.39 1.77 -14.72
C ARG A 57 -11.35 0.87 -13.96
N LEU A 58 -11.94 -0.12 -14.62
CA LEU A 58 -12.77 -1.13 -13.97
C LEU A 58 -11.91 -1.97 -13.00
N VAL A 59 -12.25 -1.96 -11.71
CA VAL A 59 -11.54 -2.70 -10.66
C VAL A 59 -12.36 -3.87 -10.13
N PHE A 60 -13.70 -3.79 -10.24
CA PHE A 60 -14.59 -4.85 -9.79
C PHE A 60 -15.91 -4.82 -10.58
N SER A 61 -16.50 -6.00 -10.82
CA SER A 61 -17.84 -6.12 -11.41
C SER A 61 -18.51 -7.40 -10.90
N THR A 62 -19.77 -7.30 -10.51
CA THR A 62 -20.59 -8.43 -10.05
C THR A 62 -22.06 -8.21 -10.35
N LEU A 63 -22.85 -9.28 -10.25
CA LEU A 63 -24.32 -9.22 -10.31
C LEU A 63 -24.88 -9.24 -8.89
N VAL A 64 -25.91 -8.40 -8.67
CA VAL A 64 -26.61 -8.32 -7.38
C VAL A 64 -28.11 -8.55 -7.57
N PRO A 65 -28.81 -9.11 -6.56
CA PRO A 65 -30.24 -9.23 -6.56
C PRO A 65 -30.94 -7.86 -6.40
N ALA A 66 -32.21 -7.80 -6.70
CA ALA A 66 -33.02 -6.60 -6.42
C ALA A 66 -33.07 -6.31 -4.92
N GLY A 67 -32.99 -5.06 -4.55
CA GLY A 67 -32.99 -4.57 -3.17
C GLY A 67 -31.67 -3.99 -2.73
N PRO A 68 -31.51 -3.72 -1.43
CA PRO A 68 -30.23 -3.25 -0.88
C PRO A 68 -29.16 -4.35 -1.00
N PHE A 69 -27.98 -3.96 -1.43
CA PHE A 69 -26.83 -4.84 -1.52
C PHE A 69 -25.61 -4.24 -0.78
N THR A 70 -24.75 -5.11 -0.31
CA THR A 70 -23.43 -4.75 0.21
C THR A 70 -22.39 -5.65 -0.44
N LEU A 71 -21.42 -5.06 -1.08
CA LEU A 71 -20.26 -5.74 -1.65
C LEU A 71 -19.12 -5.56 -0.65
N ASP A 72 -18.75 -6.62 0.00
CA ASP A 72 -17.57 -6.64 0.86
C ASP A 72 -16.33 -6.97 0.02
N ASP A 73 -15.17 -6.45 0.43
CA ASP A 73 -13.88 -6.70 -0.21
C ASP A 73 -13.74 -6.25 -1.68
N VAL A 74 -14.39 -5.13 -2.05
CA VAL A 74 -14.15 -4.51 -3.36
C VAL A 74 -12.68 -4.09 -3.46
N PRO A 75 -11.90 -4.63 -4.42
CA PRO A 75 -10.47 -4.34 -4.49
C PRO A 75 -10.20 -2.88 -4.82
N VAL A 76 -9.28 -2.28 -4.10
CA VAL A 76 -8.83 -0.90 -4.30
C VAL A 76 -7.40 -0.92 -4.79
N VAL A 77 -7.13 -0.20 -5.88
CA VAL A 77 -5.78 -0.06 -6.44
C VAL A 77 -5.00 1.04 -5.71
N ARG A 78 -5.70 2.08 -5.24
CA ARG A 78 -5.13 3.21 -4.51
C ARG A 78 -6.07 3.63 -3.37
N ASN A 79 -5.54 3.73 -2.16
CA ASN A 79 -6.33 4.03 -0.96
C ASN A 79 -6.78 5.50 -0.83
N ASN A 80 -6.31 6.38 -1.70
CA ASN A 80 -6.56 7.82 -1.65
C ASN A 80 -7.31 8.34 -2.89
N VAL A 81 -7.97 7.47 -3.62
CA VAL A 81 -8.73 7.80 -4.83
C VAL A 81 -10.14 7.27 -4.69
N ASP A 82 -11.12 8.09 -4.99
CA ASP A 82 -12.53 7.74 -4.96
C ASP A 82 -12.85 6.55 -5.86
N LEU A 83 -13.90 5.82 -5.51
CA LEU A 83 -14.47 4.77 -6.34
C LEU A 83 -15.74 5.26 -7.02
N ASP A 84 -15.77 5.12 -8.33
CA ASP A 84 -16.96 5.33 -9.14
C ASP A 84 -17.76 4.03 -9.21
N VAL A 85 -18.97 4.04 -8.68
CA VAL A 85 -19.87 2.89 -8.67
C VAL A 85 -21.02 3.13 -9.62
N THR A 86 -21.19 2.24 -10.58
CA THR A 86 -22.30 2.25 -11.53
C THR A 86 -23.14 0.99 -11.36
N VAL A 87 -24.41 1.14 -11.11
CA VAL A 87 -25.39 0.05 -11.07
C VAL A 87 -26.16 0.07 -12.38
N VAL A 88 -25.97 -0.94 -13.21
CA VAL A 88 -26.66 -1.11 -14.48
C VAL A 88 -27.82 -2.09 -14.28
N GLU A 89 -29.01 -1.62 -14.43
CA GLU A 89 -30.23 -2.39 -14.26
C GLU A 89 -30.53 -3.28 -15.49
N SER A 90 -31.40 -4.27 -15.31
CA SER A 90 -31.76 -5.18 -16.42
C SER A 90 -32.53 -4.50 -17.56
N ASP A 91 -33.15 -3.35 -17.33
CA ASP A 91 -33.82 -2.52 -18.34
C ASP A 91 -32.86 -1.57 -19.09
N GLY A 92 -31.55 -1.62 -18.76
CA GLY A 92 -30.53 -0.76 -19.33
C GLY A 92 -30.38 0.60 -18.66
N SER A 93 -31.23 0.94 -17.69
CA SER A 93 -31.06 2.14 -16.89
C SER A 93 -29.84 1.99 -15.98
N SER A 94 -29.21 3.10 -15.64
CA SER A 94 -28.06 3.07 -14.74
C SER A 94 -28.15 4.16 -13.68
N SER A 95 -27.71 3.82 -12.48
CA SER A 95 -27.48 4.77 -11.40
C SER A 95 -25.98 4.82 -11.08
N HIS A 96 -25.53 5.99 -10.70
CA HIS A 96 -24.11 6.24 -10.44
C HIS A 96 -23.95 6.93 -9.09
N PHE A 97 -22.96 6.52 -8.31
CA PHE A 97 -22.58 7.19 -7.07
C PHE A 97 -21.08 7.01 -6.81
N ILE A 98 -20.53 7.88 -5.98
CA ILE A 98 -19.11 7.89 -5.64
C ILE A 98 -18.94 7.42 -4.20
N VAL A 99 -18.02 6.49 -3.98
CA VAL A 99 -17.52 6.14 -2.65
C VAL A 99 -16.25 6.95 -2.44
N PRO A 100 -16.26 7.91 -1.51
CA PRO A 100 -15.12 8.81 -1.33
C PRO A 100 -13.91 8.07 -0.79
N ALA A 101 -12.71 8.53 -1.13
CA ALA A 101 -11.45 7.95 -0.71
C ALA A 101 -11.32 7.83 0.81
N SER A 102 -11.96 8.72 1.57
CA SER A 102 -12.01 8.65 3.04
C SER A 102 -12.81 7.44 3.56
N ALA A 103 -13.82 6.99 2.81
CA ALA A 103 -14.60 5.78 3.13
C ALA A 103 -13.90 4.50 2.62
N VAL A 104 -12.96 4.63 1.69
CA VAL A 104 -12.20 3.53 1.09
C VAL A 104 -11.18 2.93 2.07
N ARG A 105 -10.86 3.61 3.14
CA ARG A 105 -9.93 3.12 4.15
C ARG A 105 -10.57 2.02 4.98
N ALA A 106 -9.88 0.89 5.05
CA ALA A 106 -10.29 -0.22 5.88
C ALA A 106 -10.41 0.21 7.36
N ARG A 107 -11.62 0.22 7.89
CA ARG A 107 -11.90 0.52 9.31
C ARG A 107 -11.59 -0.67 10.22
N LYS A 108 -11.04 -1.74 9.69
CA LYS A 108 -10.71 -2.95 10.44
C LYS A 108 -9.29 -3.36 10.17
N LEU A 109 -8.65 -3.89 11.19
CA LEU A 109 -7.36 -4.53 11.06
C LEU A 109 -7.48 -5.67 10.02
N GLY A 110 -6.71 -5.58 8.94
CA GLY A 110 -6.68 -6.61 7.89
C GLY A 110 -6.30 -7.99 8.45
N ARG A 111 -6.49 -9.04 7.69
CA ARG A 111 -5.94 -10.35 8.06
C ARG A 111 -4.42 -10.26 8.01
N PRO A 112 -3.69 -10.88 8.96
CA PRO A 112 -2.24 -10.92 8.88
C PRO A 112 -1.83 -11.69 7.63
N GLN A 113 -0.80 -11.20 6.96
CA GLN A 113 -0.19 -11.93 5.86
C GLN A 113 0.37 -13.24 6.41
N GLY A 114 0.06 -14.37 5.78
CA GLY A 114 0.70 -15.64 6.12
C GLY A 114 2.08 -15.77 5.48
N LEU A 115 2.74 -16.90 5.73
CA LEU A 115 4.08 -17.17 5.23
C LEU A 115 4.17 -17.00 3.71
N THR A 116 5.04 -16.10 3.29
CA THR A 116 5.37 -15.84 1.89
C THR A 116 6.87 -16.01 1.69
N MET A 117 7.26 -16.71 0.64
CA MET A 117 8.64 -16.92 0.26
C MET A 117 8.80 -16.64 -1.22
N SER A 118 9.88 -16.01 -1.61
CA SER A 118 10.20 -15.79 -3.03
C SER A 118 11.68 -15.96 -3.29
N VAL A 119 11.99 -16.47 -4.47
CA VAL A 119 13.35 -16.55 -5.00
C VAL A 119 13.30 -16.17 -6.48
N GLY A 120 14.17 -15.29 -6.90
CA GLY A 120 14.24 -14.87 -8.29
C GLY A 120 15.40 -13.93 -8.56
N GLN A 121 15.54 -13.56 -9.82
CA GLN A 121 16.54 -12.63 -10.29
C GLN A 121 15.90 -11.25 -10.44
N VAL A 122 16.58 -10.24 -9.93
CA VAL A 122 16.21 -8.83 -10.14
C VAL A 122 16.20 -8.52 -11.63
N ARG A 123 15.30 -7.65 -12.08
CA ARG A 123 15.15 -7.26 -13.47
C ARG A 123 14.82 -5.78 -13.60
N ASN A 124 15.28 -5.19 -14.71
CA ASN A 124 14.90 -3.83 -15.11
C ASN A 124 15.20 -2.75 -14.05
N ILE A 125 16.25 -2.93 -13.27
CA ILE A 125 16.85 -1.85 -12.50
C ILE A 125 17.98 -1.31 -13.37
N ASP A 126 17.95 -0.01 -13.63
CA ASP A 126 19.08 0.70 -14.22
C ASP A 126 20.16 0.77 -13.13
N SER A 127 21.18 -0.06 -13.24
CA SER A 127 22.21 -0.20 -12.23
C SER A 127 23.54 -0.58 -12.88
N ASP A 128 24.60 -0.14 -12.24
CA ASP A 128 25.98 -0.45 -12.64
C ASP A 128 26.40 -1.89 -12.30
N TYR A 129 25.54 -2.63 -11.60
CA TYR A 129 25.79 -3.99 -11.16
C TYR A 129 24.93 -5.01 -11.91
N SER A 130 25.44 -6.24 -12.00
CA SER A 130 24.68 -7.36 -12.59
C SER A 130 23.47 -7.70 -11.73
N ASP A 131 22.35 -8.03 -12.37
CA ASP A 131 21.10 -8.44 -11.72
C ASP A 131 21.31 -9.59 -10.70
N PRO A 132 21.25 -9.36 -9.38
CA PRO A 132 21.51 -10.39 -8.39
C PRO A 132 20.33 -11.37 -8.27
N LEU A 133 20.62 -12.57 -7.83
CA LEU A 133 19.63 -13.49 -7.30
C LEU A 133 19.23 -13.02 -5.90
N VAL A 134 17.93 -12.91 -5.65
CA VAL A 134 17.36 -12.51 -4.37
C VAL A 134 16.42 -13.58 -3.84
N ALA A 135 16.51 -13.84 -2.55
CA ALA A 135 15.54 -14.62 -1.79
C ALA A 135 14.92 -13.74 -0.71
N ASN A 136 13.60 -13.86 -0.55
CA ASN A 136 12.85 -13.12 0.47
C ASN A 136 11.91 -14.08 1.21
N VAL A 137 11.73 -13.83 2.49
CA VAL A 137 10.74 -14.47 3.35
C VAL A 137 10.03 -13.43 4.19
N SER A 138 8.72 -13.57 4.31
CA SER A 138 7.91 -12.77 5.24
C SER A 138 6.79 -13.61 5.83
N ASP A 139 6.44 -13.32 7.06
CA ASP A 139 5.30 -13.94 7.74
C ASP A 139 4.65 -12.94 8.68
N GLY A 140 3.34 -12.99 8.79
CA GLY A 140 2.55 -12.07 9.58
C GLY A 140 1.59 -12.79 10.51
N TRP A 141 1.44 -12.27 11.72
CA TRP A 141 0.62 -12.86 12.76
C TRP A 141 -0.31 -11.83 13.39
N ARG A 142 -1.50 -12.27 13.75
CA ARG A 142 -2.39 -11.53 14.63
C ARG A 142 -2.04 -11.86 16.07
N ILE A 143 -1.52 -10.89 16.78
CA ILE A 143 -1.13 -11.04 18.20
C ILE A 143 -2.34 -10.79 19.09
N THR A 144 -3.15 -9.78 18.77
CA THR A 144 -4.39 -9.44 19.46
C THR A 144 -5.46 -9.02 18.44
N PRO A 145 -6.74 -8.87 18.81
CA PRO A 145 -7.76 -8.37 17.90
C PRO A 145 -7.49 -6.99 17.32
N TRP A 146 -6.61 -6.22 17.95
CA TRP A 146 -6.26 -4.84 17.58
C TRP A 146 -4.79 -4.69 17.13
N MET A 147 -4.02 -5.81 17.02
CA MET A 147 -2.61 -5.76 16.65
C MET A 147 -2.21 -6.91 15.72
N ASN A 148 -1.69 -6.57 14.56
CA ASN A 148 -0.94 -7.47 13.66
C ASN A 148 0.55 -7.16 13.74
N VAL A 149 1.38 -8.17 13.51
CA VAL A 149 2.81 -8.01 13.30
C VAL A 149 3.24 -8.72 12.03
N LEU A 150 4.27 -8.22 11.38
CA LEU A 150 4.92 -8.81 10.22
C LEU A 150 6.42 -8.85 10.49
N ALA A 151 7.06 -9.98 10.21
CA ALA A 151 8.51 -10.08 10.12
C ALA A 151 8.92 -10.44 8.70
N SER A 152 10.04 -9.91 8.25
CA SER A 152 10.56 -10.17 6.90
C SER A 152 12.08 -10.16 6.88
N GLY A 153 12.64 -10.92 5.94
CA GLY A 153 14.06 -10.96 5.66
C GLY A 153 14.32 -11.16 4.17
N ALA A 154 15.37 -10.55 3.67
CA ALA A 154 15.80 -10.66 2.29
C ALA A 154 17.32 -10.85 2.23
N VAL A 155 17.77 -11.69 1.30
CA VAL A 155 19.19 -11.91 1.03
C VAL A 155 19.43 -11.92 -0.48
N ALA A 156 20.50 -11.28 -0.89
CA ALA A 156 21.04 -11.35 -2.24
C ALA A 156 22.57 -11.48 -2.17
N GLU A 157 23.27 -11.62 -3.31
CA GLU A 157 24.70 -11.91 -3.34
C GLU A 157 25.55 -10.96 -2.48
N LYS A 158 25.24 -9.67 -2.49
CA LYS A 158 25.96 -8.64 -1.72
C LYS A 158 25.04 -7.82 -0.81
N TYR A 159 23.85 -8.35 -0.50
CA TYR A 159 22.82 -7.63 0.25
C TYR A 159 22.12 -8.54 1.24
N GLN A 160 21.86 -8.01 2.42
CA GLN A 160 21.07 -8.64 3.46
C GLN A 160 20.21 -7.58 4.14
N ALA A 161 18.96 -7.93 4.39
CA ALA A 161 18.07 -7.05 5.16
C ALA A 161 17.11 -7.89 6.01
N ALA A 162 16.77 -7.36 7.17
CA ALA A 162 15.76 -7.93 8.05
C ALA A 162 14.97 -6.81 8.71
N GLY A 163 13.69 -7.05 8.94
CA GLY A 163 12.83 -6.05 9.54
C GLY A 163 11.45 -6.59 9.88
N GLY A 164 10.62 -5.71 10.37
CA GLY A 164 9.25 -6.03 10.68
C GLY A 164 8.40 -4.79 10.84
N SER A 165 7.10 -5.01 10.86
CA SER A 165 6.12 -3.96 11.13
C SER A 165 5.11 -4.44 12.16
N ALA A 166 4.54 -3.49 12.88
CA ALA A 166 3.41 -3.71 13.76
C ALA A 166 2.32 -2.70 13.41
N GLU A 167 1.13 -3.23 13.15
CA GLU A 167 -0.06 -2.47 12.83
C GLU A 167 -1.00 -2.53 14.04
N PHE A 168 -1.42 -1.37 14.51
CA PHE A 168 -2.30 -1.20 15.66
C PHE A 168 -3.58 -0.50 15.25
N MET A 169 -4.71 -1.07 15.62
CA MET A 169 -6.01 -0.43 15.55
C MET A 169 -6.39 0.07 16.94
N LEU A 170 -6.11 1.33 17.23
CA LEU A 170 -6.34 1.93 18.54
C LEU A 170 -7.83 2.22 18.78
N SER A 171 -8.56 2.47 17.71
CA SER A 171 -10.03 2.60 17.70
C SER A 171 -10.55 2.37 16.29
N ASP A 172 -11.87 2.37 16.10
CA ASP A 172 -12.51 2.21 14.77
C ASP A 172 -12.14 3.32 13.78
N ILE A 173 -11.59 4.43 14.27
CA ILE A 173 -11.22 5.58 13.46
C ILE A 173 -9.72 5.84 13.40
N TRP A 174 -8.91 5.13 14.19
CA TRP A 174 -7.48 5.44 14.32
C TRP A 174 -6.60 4.19 14.26
N GLY A 175 -5.77 4.12 13.23
CA GLY A 175 -4.75 3.11 13.03
C GLY A 175 -3.34 3.70 13.08
N ILE A 176 -2.40 2.93 13.60
CA ILE A 176 -0.97 3.24 13.62
C ILE A 176 -0.21 2.05 13.07
N THR A 177 0.74 2.32 12.18
CA THR A 177 1.69 1.32 11.70
C THR A 177 3.11 1.78 12.03
N THR A 178 3.91 0.91 12.60
CA THR A 178 5.33 1.15 12.85
C THR A 178 6.14 0.10 12.13
N THR A 179 7.21 0.51 11.46
CA THR A 179 8.13 -0.37 10.74
C THR A 179 9.55 -0.11 11.19
N ALA A 180 10.31 -1.18 11.36
CA ALA A 180 11.75 -1.10 11.58
C ALA A 180 12.45 -2.11 10.68
N ALA A 181 13.53 -1.68 10.03
CA ALA A 181 14.31 -2.53 9.14
C ALA A 181 15.80 -2.20 9.28
N ALA A 182 16.63 -3.23 9.15
CA ALA A 182 18.06 -3.11 9.06
C ALA A 182 18.54 -3.67 7.73
N SER A 183 19.52 -3.03 7.11
CA SER A 183 20.17 -3.53 5.91
C SER A 183 21.68 -3.47 6.01
N LYS A 184 22.32 -4.36 5.26
CA LYS A 184 23.75 -4.38 5.03
C LYS A 184 23.99 -4.71 3.57
N GLU A 185 24.82 -3.89 2.91
CA GLU A 185 25.19 -4.11 1.51
C GLU A 185 26.72 -4.05 1.35
N GLN A 186 27.22 -4.63 0.25
CA GLN A 186 28.62 -4.72 -0.12
C GLN A 186 28.82 -4.58 -1.63
N PHE A 187 27.98 -3.78 -2.31
CA PHE A 187 28.10 -3.56 -3.75
C PHE A 187 29.28 -2.65 -4.09
N GLY A 188 29.43 -1.57 -3.36
CA GLY A 188 30.59 -0.67 -3.41
C GLY A 188 31.32 -0.62 -2.06
N ASP A 189 31.30 0.55 -1.43
CA ASP A 189 31.68 0.68 -0.02
C ASP A 189 30.65 -0.05 0.83
N SER A 190 31.11 -0.84 1.80
CA SER A 190 30.18 -1.60 2.65
C SER A 190 29.37 -0.66 3.55
N ASN A 191 28.06 -0.62 3.36
CA ASN A 191 27.14 0.18 4.16
C ASN A 191 26.22 -0.71 5.00
N SER A 192 25.85 -0.22 6.17
CA SER A 192 24.85 -0.84 7.01
C SER A 192 24.08 0.22 7.79
N GLY A 193 22.78 0.00 7.98
CA GLY A 193 21.96 0.99 8.64
C GLY A 193 20.60 0.48 9.05
N LEU A 194 19.84 1.41 9.60
CA LEU A 194 18.50 1.20 10.12
C LEU A 194 17.52 2.19 9.48
N LYS A 195 16.33 1.69 9.19
CA LYS A 195 15.14 2.48 8.85
C LYS A 195 14.11 2.30 9.95
N THR A 196 13.50 3.39 10.37
CA THR A 196 12.32 3.36 11.24
C THR A 196 11.24 4.24 10.64
N GLU A 197 10.02 3.77 10.66
CA GLU A 197 8.87 4.49 10.10
C GLU A 197 7.70 4.41 11.07
N LEU A 198 7.01 5.52 11.22
CA LEU A 198 5.75 5.63 11.93
C LEU A 198 4.73 6.23 10.99
N GLN A 199 3.63 5.54 10.80
CA GLN A 199 2.47 6.01 10.05
C GLN A 199 1.24 6.05 10.96
N SER A 200 0.43 7.08 10.81
CA SER A 200 -0.82 7.26 11.54
C SER A 200 -1.93 7.63 10.56
N ASP A 201 -3.02 6.89 10.60
CA ASP A 201 -4.20 7.09 9.79
C ASP A 201 -5.42 7.31 10.68
N LEU A 202 -6.09 8.44 10.48
CA LEU A 202 -7.23 8.88 11.28
C LEU A 202 -8.40 9.23 10.37
N THR A 203 -9.53 8.55 10.55
CA THR A 203 -10.79 8.80 9.82
C THR A 203 -11.77 9.45 10.79
N LEU A 204 -11.81 10.78 10.81
CA LEU A 204 -12.65 11.55 11.75
C LEU A 204 -14.14 11.41 11.46
N SER A 205 -14.49 11.27 10.19
CA SER A 205 -15.87 11.06 9.74
C SER A 205 -15.86 10.43 8.33
N GLU A 206 -17.03 10.15 7.78
CA GLU A 206 -17.19 9.70 6.38
C GLU A 206 -16.63 10.72 5.38
N HIS A 207 -16.47 11.97 5.81
CA HIS A 207 -16.06 13.09 4.97
C HIS A 207 -14.62 13.52 5.22
N VAL A 208 -14.00 13.17 6.34
CA VAL A 208 -12.69 13.70 6.74
C VAL A 208 -11.74 12.59 7.11
N SER A 209 -10.61 12.53 6.44
CA SER A 209 -9.50 11.65 6.79
C SER A 209 -8.17 12.39 6.83
N LEU A 210 -7.30 11.97 7.76
CA LEU A 210 -5.94 12.46 7.90
C LEU A 210 -4.98 11.27 7.87
N SER A 211 -3.83 11.47 7.26
CA SER A 211 -2.71 10.56 7.38
C SER A 211 -1.43 11.35 7.59
N ALA A 212 -0.54 10.79 8.39
CA ALA A 212 0.78 11.35 8.60
C ALA A 212 1.80 10.22 8.68
N SER A 213 2.99 10.45 8.17
CA SER A 213 4.12 9.53 8.32
C SER A 213 5.40 10.27 8.63
N ALA A 214 6.26 9.61 9.39
CA ALA A 214 7.62 10.03 9.65
C ALA A 214 8.53 8.83 9.48
N THR A 215 9.54 8.97 8.62
CA THR A 215 10.55 7.95 8.37
C THR A 215 11.91 8.51 8.69
N HIS A 216 12.69 7.75 9.44
CA HIS A 216 14.09 8.04 9.73
C HIS A 216 14.98 6.95 9.11
N PHE A 217 16.03 7.37 8.42
CA PHE A 217 17.05 6.51 7.87
C PHE A 217 18.39 6.85 8.52
N SER A 218 19.09 5.87 9.03
CA SER A 218 20.50 6.08 9.34
C SER A 218 21.31 6.13 8.04
N THR A 219 22.43 6.85 8.05
CA THR A 219 23.24 7.19 6.86
C THR A 219 23.62 5.98 5.99
N GLY A 220 23.78 4.80 6.57
CA GLY A 220 24.17 3.59 5.85
C GLY A 220 23.00 2.69 5.43
N TYR A 221 21.75 3.03 5.73
CA TYR A 221 20.62 2.22 5.30
C TYR A 221 20.43 2.34 3.78
N ARG A 222 20.25 1.20 3.14
CA ARG A 222 19.89 1.08 1.72
C ARG A 222 18.84 0.01 1.53
N GLU A 223 17.86 0.24 0.68
CA GLU A 223 17.05 -0.82 0.10
C GLU A 223 17.83 -1.50 -1.03
N LEU A 224 17.40 -2.65 -1.51
CA LEU A 224 18.16 -3.39 -2.53
C LEU A 224 18.36 -2.58 -3.82
N ALA A 225 17.33 -1.85 -4.25
CA ALA A 225 17.43 -0.99 -5.43
C ALA A 225 18.42 0.16 -5.21
N ASP A 226 18.35 0.80 -4.04
CA ASP A 226 19.24 1.90 -3.66
C ASP A 226 20.70 1.45 -3.52
N ALA A 227 20.91 0.20 -3.05
CA ALA A 227 22.23 -0.39 -2.91
C ALA A 227 22.89 -0.71 -4.26
N MET A 228 22.10 -0.80 -5.32
CA MET A 228 22.53 -1.06 -6.70
C MET A 228 22.67 0.21 -7.54
N ASP A 229 22.41 1.37 -6.97
CA ASP A 229 22.51 2.70 -7.60
C ASP A 229 23.68 3.47 -6.97
N ASP A 230 24.75 3.65 -7.74
CA ASP A 230 25.94 4.38 -7.27
C ASP A 230 25.67 5.88 -7.09
N ASP A 231 24.66 6.42 -7.74
CA ASP A 231 24.24 7.83 -7.65
C ASP A 231 23.15 8.07 -6.57
N PHE A 232 22.80 7.03 -5.82
CA PHE A 232 21.74 7.11 -4.79
C PHE A 232 22.06 8.15 -3.71
N GLN A 233 21.12 9.06 -3.51
CA GLN A 233 21.22 10.13 -2.53
C GLN A 233 20.29 9.84 -1.34
N PRO A 234 20.86 9.48 -0.17
CA PRO A 234 20.04 9.15 0.99
C PRO A 234 19.37 10.39 1.60
N ASN A 235 18.12 10.23 1.99
CA ASN A 235 17.46 11.12 2.94
C ASN A 235 17.70 10.61 4.36
N ASP A 236 17.85 11.52 5.32
CA ASP A 236 17.94 11.16 6.74
C ASP A 236 16.55 11.09 7.37
N ASN A 237 15.68 12.03 7.02
CA ASN A 237 14.31 12.06 7.49
C ASN A 237 13.33 12.43 6.38
N THR A 238 12.19 11.75 6.39
CA THR A 238 11.06 12.10 5.52
C THR A 238 9.81 12.26 6.36
N TYR A 239 9.12 13.38 6.18
CA TYR A 239 7.85 13.64 6.84
C TYR A 239 6.80 13.89 5.78
N SER A 240 5.67 13.23 5.90
CA SER A 240 4.53 13.48 5.03
C SER A 240 3.24 13.60 5.82
N GLY A 241 2.31 14.32 5.25
CA GLY A 241 0.98 14.42 5.81
C GLY A 241 -0.03 14.70 4.71
N ASN A 242 -1.24 14.21 4.91
CA ASN A 242 -2.35 14.43 4.01
C ASN A 242 -3.63 14.63 4.80
N VAL A 243 -4.45 15.56 4.36
CA VAL A 243 -5.83 15.74 4.78
C VAL A 243 -6.73 15.62 3.56
N SER A 244 -7.78 14.82 3.65
CA SER A 244 -8.78 14.69 2.62
C SER A 244 -10.16 15.04 3.21
N PHE A 245 -10.92 15.82 2.44
CA PHE A 245 -12.29 16.20 2.75
C PHE A 245 -13.19 15.90 1.55
N ALA A 246 -14.18 15.04 1.75
CA ALA A 246 -15.17 14.69 0.73
C ALA A 246 -16.51 15.34 1.05
N SER A 247 -17.17 15.86 0.02
CA SER A 247 -18.49 16.50 0.13
C SER A 247 -19.34 16.11 -1.06
N ASP A 248 -20.58 15.70 -0.84
CA ASP A 248 -21.53 15.33 -1.88
C ASP A 248 -21.85 16.49 -2.84
N ILE A 249 -21.68 17.72 -2.37
CA ILE A 249 -21.99 18.94 -3.15
C ILE A 249 -20.72 19.53 -3.78
N ALA A 250 -19.63 19.60 -3.04
CA ALA A 250 -18.42 20.30 -3.43
C ALA A 250 -17.34 19.39 -4.06
N GLY A 251 -17.51 18.07 -3.99
CA GLY A 251 -16.50 17.09 -4.43
C GLY A 251 -15.45 16.83 -3.35
N THR A 252 -14.34 16.21 -3.74
CA THR A 252 -13.26 15.84 -2.85
C THR A 252 -12.11 16.83 -2.94
N PHE A 253 -11.68 17.33 -1.79
CA PHE A 253 -10.48 18.16 -1.64
C PHE A 253 -9.42 17.35 -0.93
N SER A 254 -8.18 17.43 -1.38
CA SER A 254 -7.05 16.93 -0.61
C SER A 254 -5.89 17.92 -0.61
N ALA A 255 -5.23 17.98 0.54
CA ALA A 255 -4.00 18.74 0.72
C ALA A 255 -2.95 17.82 1.33
N GLY A 256 -1.81 17.71 0.67
CA GLY A 256 -0.70 16.91 1.11
C GLY A 256 0.58 17.73 1.17
N PHE A 257 1.42 17.43 2.15
CA PHE A 257 2.77 17.96 2.20
C PHE A 257 3.78 16.83 2.28
N ASN A 258 4.98 17.08 1.78
CA ASN A 258 6.13 16.22 1.96
C ASN A 258 7.35 17.09 2.25
N TYR A 259 8.18 16.64 3.18
CA TYR A 259 9.44 17.27 3.57
C TYR A 259 10.49 16.18 3.70
N ASN A 260 11.54 16.28 2.88
CA ASN A 260 12.70 15.40 2.92
C ASN A 260 13.90 16.17 3.40
N GLN A 261 14.52 15.70 4.45
CA GLN A 261 15.73 16.26 5.03
C GLN A 261 16.91 15.34 4.69
N SER A 262 18.01 15.93 4.27
CA SER A 262 19.26 15.22 3.99
C SER A 262 20.43 15.95 4.64
N ALA A 263 21.36 15.18 5.26
CA ALA A 263 22.56 15.76 5.85
C ALA A 263 23.55 16.32 4.82
N ASN A 264 23.50 15.81 3.58
CA ASN A 264 24.51 16.10 2.55
C ASN A 264 23.98 16.93 1.36
N TYR A 265 22.66 17.16 1.30
CA TYR A 265 21.98 17.83 0.18
C TYR A 265 20.98 18.86 0.70
N GLU A 266 20.47 19.69 -0.18
CA GLU A 266 19.43 20.64 0.16
C GLU A 266 18.12 19.92 0.50
N ASP A 267 17.48 20.35 1.59
CA ASP A 267 16.17 19.84 1.96
C ASP A 267 15.13 20.12 0.89
N SER A 268 14.30 19.15 0.60
CA SER A 268 13.20 19.31 -0.35
C SER A 268 11.85 19.34 0.34
N ARG A 269 10.96 20.21 -0.12
CA ARG A 269 9.60 20.31 0.37
C ARG A 269 8.62 20.63 -0.75
N TYR A 270 7.48 20.00 -0.72
CA TYR A 270 6.41 20.34 -1.65
C TYR A 270 5.03 20.21 -0.99
N LEU A 271 4.11 21.01 -1.49
CA LEU A 271 2.71 21.00 -1.13
C LEU A 271 1.91 20.59 -2.35
N LEU A 272 1.05 19.61 -2.20
CA LEU A 272 0.11 19.18 -3.22
C LEU A 272 -1.31 19.55 -2.79
N LEU A 273 -2.01 20.27 -3.65
CA LEU A 273 -3.44 20.53 -3.49
C LEU A 273 -4.18 19.91 -4.66
N SER A 274 -5.21 19.16 -4.38
CA SER A 274 -6.07 18.59 -5.40
C SER A 274 -7.55 18.81 -5.06
N TRP A 275 -8.34 18.97 -6.10
CA TRP A 275 -9.78 19.04 -6.03
C TRP A 275 -10.37 18.28 -7.23
N GLY A 276 -11.39 17.45 -6.96
CA GLY A 276 -12.14 16.70 -7.95
C GLY A 276 -13.63 16.72 -7.63
N LYS A 277 -14.46 16.81 -8.67
CA LYS A 277 -15.92 16.77 -8.54
C LYS A 277 -16.51 15.83 -9.59
#